data_810b2aed451f4f542c14ca4858ad93d4
#
_entry.id   810b2aed451f4f542c14ca4858ad93d4
#
_cell.length_a   1.000
_cell.length_b   1.000
_cell.length_c   1.000
_cell.angle_alpha   90.00
_cell.angle_beta   90.00
_cell.angle_gamma   90.00
#
_symmetry.space_group_name_H-M   'P 1'
#
loop_
_entity.id
_entity.type
_entity.pdbx_description
1 polymer ?
#
loop_
_entity_poly.entity_id
_entity_poly.type
_entity_poly.pdbx_seq_one_letter_code
_entity_poly.pdbx_strand_id
1 'polypeptide(L)'
;RKAMIVISNGKSTRANGYLDRLTGQLDKAGIACAIFDRVEPNPLNSTVNAGGRFAREHGCDFIIALGGGSCMDAAKSIALIAVNDGDYWDYIPSGTGKGKSVSNRPLPIVAITTTAGTGSEADAGTVITNEKTHEKTGFVHPDLFPALSIVDPELMLTVPPLFTAFQGFDALFHSVEGYVSNGTNLMSDMYALEAIKHISRYLPRAVADGSDLKARTHVAFGNTLSGYVMCVGRCTSEHSLEHA
;
A
#
# COMPACT_ATOMS: atom_id res chain seq x y z
N ARG A 1 -16.37 0.50 18.60
CA ARG A 1 -15.14 0.24 17.80
C ARG A 1 -14.37 1.53 17.58
N LYS A 2 -13.06 1.41 17.44
CA LYS A 2 -12.17 2.55 17.22
C LYS A 2 -11.17 2.27 16.10
N ALA A 3 -11.21 3.09 15.07
CA ALA A 3 -10.29 3.03 13.95
C ALA A 3 -9.01 3.80 14.24
N MET A 4 -7.87 3.31 13.77
CA MET A 4 -6.69 4.13 13.54
C MET A 4 -6.64 4.49 12.05
N ILE A 5 -6.66 5.78 11.73
CA ILE A 5 -6.49 6.26 10.35
C ILE A 5 -5.02 6.59 10.14
N VAL A 6 -4.38 5.88 9.22
CA VAL A 6 -2.97 6.08 8.86
C VAL A 6 -2.90 6.87 7.56
N ILE A 7 -2.26 8.03 7.59
CA ILE A 7 -2.04 8.92 6.45
C ILE A 7 -0.58 9.38 6.39
N SER A 8 -0.19 9.92 5.24
CA SER A 8 1.14 10.52 5.08
C SER A 8 1.29 11.82 5.89
N ASN A 9 2.53 12.17 6.19
CA ASN A 9 2.89 13.47 6.76
C ASN A 9 2.75 14.64 5.75
N GLY A 10 2.37 14.34 4.50
CA GLY A 10 2.07 15.30 3.45
C GLY A 10 0.71 15.98 3.63
N LYS A 11 0.44 16.97 2.77
CA LYS A 11 -0.77 17.80 2.88
C LYS A 11 -1.94 17.31 2.03
N SER A 12 -1.69 16.46 1.02
CA SER A 12 -2.69 16.13 -0.04
C SER A 12 -3.98 15.51 0.51
N THR A 13 -3.88 14.54 1.40
CA THR A 13 -5.04 13.84 1.98
C THR A 13 -5.99 14.79 2.72
N ARG A 14 -5.43 15.81 3.43
CA ARG A 14 -6.20 16.85 4.12
C ARG A 14 -6.67 17.92 3.14
N ALA A 15 -5.79 18.45 2.28
CA ALA A 15 -6.11 19.53 1.35
C ALA A 15 -7.19 19.15 0.33
N ASN A 16 -7.25 17.88 -0.06
CA ASN A 16 -8.27 17.36 -0.97
C ASN A 16 -9.58 16.93 -0.25
N GLY A 17 -9.67 17.12 1.07
CA GLY A 17 -10.85 16.77 1.87
C GLY A 17 -11.09 15.28 2.07
N TYR A 18 -10.15 14.42 1.70
CA TYR A 18 -10.32 12.96 1.80
C TYR A 18 -10.42 12.50 3.25
N LEU A 19 -9.60 13.06 4.14
CA LEU A 19 -9.65 12.75 5.56
C LEU A 19 -10.98 13.19 6.19
N ASP A 20 -11.45 14.41 5.89
CA ASP A 20 -12.69 14.94 6.45
C ASP A 20 -13.90 14.13 5.96
N ARG A 21 -13.88 13.73 4.68
CA ARG A 21 -14.90 12.83 4.11
C ARG A 21 -14.93 11.48 4.85
N LEU A 22 -13.77 10.89 5.12
CA LEU A 22 -13.66 9.60 5.84
C LEU A 22 -14.13 9.75 7.30
N THR A 23 -13.61 10.72 8.04
CA THR A 23 -13.98 10.94 9.45
C THR A 23 -15.47 11.22 9.59
N GLY A 24 -16.05 12.02 8.68
CA GLY A 24 -17.50 12.27 8.66
C GLY A 24 -18.34 11.02 8.40
N GLN A 25 -17.86 10.04 7.63
CA GLN A 25 -18.57 8.76 7.47
C GLN A 25 -18.42 7.86 8.71
N LEU A 26 -17.26 7.85 9.35
CA LEU A 26 -17.04 7.12 10.60
C LEU A 26 -17.92 7.66 11.73
N ASP A 27 -18.02 8.98 11.85
CA ASP A 27 -18.89 9.63 12.85
C ASP A 27 -20.36 9.25 12.65
N LYS A 28 -20.86 9.27 11.40
CA LYS A 28 -22.23 8.82 11.07
C LYS A 28 -22.47 7.35 11.44
N ALA A 29 -21.41 6.53 11.37
CA ALA A 29 -21.46 5.12 11.73
C ALA A 29 -21.22 4.87 13.24
N GLY A 30 -21.01 5.92 14.05
CA GLY A 30 -20.68 5.81 15.47
C GLY A 30 -19.33 5.15 15.75
N ILE A 31 -18.38 5.27 14.82
CA ILE A 31 -17.04 4.70 14.93
C ILE A 31 -16.06 5.80 15.33
N ALA A 32 -15.49 5.69 16.52
CA ALA A 32 -14.44 6.60 16.96
C ALA A 32 -13.16 6.39 16.12
N CYS A 33 -12.36 7.43 15.95
CA CYS A 33 -11.08 7.30 15.27
C CYS A 33 -9.93 8.06 15.97
N ALA A 34 -8.72 7.59 15.72
CA ALA A 34 -7.47 8.27 16.07
C ALA A 34 -6.64 8.40 14.79
N ILE A 35 -6.04 9.56 14.54
CA ILE A 35 -5.31 9.85 13.31
C ILE A 35 -3.81 9.76 13.55
N PHE A 36 -3.13 8.95 12.76
CA PHE A 36 -1.67 8.86 12.69
C PHE A 36 -1.19 9.41 11.35
N ASP A 37 -0.64 10.61 11.36
CA ASP A 37 -0.27 11.40 10.18
C ASP A 37 1.24 11.60 10.03
N ARG A 38 2.01 10.55 10.34
CA ARG A 38 3.49 10.62 10.40
C ARG A 38 4.20 9.79 9.33
N VAL A 39 3.46 9.18 8.40
CA VAL A 39 4.08 8.32 7.39
C VAL A 39 4.77 9.16 6.32
N GLU A 40 6.07 9.00 6.21
CA GLU A 40 6.91 9.56 5.15
C GLU A 40 6.93 8.67 3.90
N PRO A 41 7.33 9.20 2.72
CA PRO A 41 7.67 8.37 1.57
C PRO A 41 8.78 7.36 1.93
N ASN A 42 8.65 6.10 1.49
CA ASN A 42 9.50 4.98 1.93
C ASN A 42 9.50 4.85 3.46
N PRO A 43 8.43 4.32 4.04
CA PRO A 43 8.17 4.39 5.47
C PRO A 43 9.28 3.72 6.29
N LEU A 44 9.61 4.36 7.40
CA LEU A 44 10.71 3.93 8.28
C LEU A 44 10.24 2.93 9.33
N ASN A 45 11.14 2.05 9.73
CA ASN A 45 10.91 1.11 10.82
C ASN A 45 10.54 1.83 12.14
N SER A 46 11.19 2.95 12.45
CA SER A 46 10.84 3.76 13.64
C SER A 46 9.42 4.30 13.58
N THR A 47 8.95 4.74 12.41
CA THR A 47 7.58 5.23 12.19
C THR A 47 6.56 4.11 12.38
N VAL A 48 6.83 2.92 11.84
CA VAL A 48 5.99 1.74 12.04
C VAL A 48 5.87 1.38 13.53
N ASN A 49 7.00 1.30 14.24
CA ASN A 49 7.01 1.01 15.68
C ASN A 49 6.27 2.09 16.49
N ALA A 50 6.41 3.37 16.13
CA ALA A 50 5.64 4.47 16.75
C ALA A 50 4.14 4.31 16.49
N GLY A 51 3.75 3.92 15.28
CA GLY A 51 2.36 3.63 14.92
C GLY A 51 1.77 2.47 15.71
N GLY A 52 2.53 1.40 15.91
CA GLY A 52 2.09 0.26 16.74
C GLY A 52 1.83 0.66 18.20
N ARG A 53 2.72 1.46 18.79
CA ARG A 53 2.50 2.04 20.15
C ARG A 53 1.25 2.93 20.17
N PHE A 54 1.11 3.82 19.20
CA PHE A 54 -0.05 4.69 19.05
C PHE A 54 -1.36 3.91 18.98
N ALA A 55 -1.42 2.84 18.20
CA ALA A 55 -2.61 1.99 18.09
C ALA A 55 -3.00 1.38 19.45
N ARG A 56 -2.02 0.87 20.22
CA ARG A 56 -2.25 0.31 21.57
C ARG A 56 -2.71 1.36 22.55
N GLU A 57 -2.02 2.49 22.63
CA GLU A 57 -2.33 3.60 23.58
C GLU A 57 -3.73 4.17 23.35
N HIS A 58 -4.20 4.18 22.10
CA HIS A 58 -5.52 4.69 21.75
C HIS A 58 -6.60 3.61 21.75
N GLY A 59 -6.26 2.34 22.00
CA GLY A 59 -7.21 1.22 22.00
C GLY A 59 -7.88 1.03 20.63
N CYS A 60 -7.11 1.15 19.55
CA CYS A 60 -7.62 0.93 18.20
C CYS A 60 -7.78 -0.56 17.93
N ASP A 61 -8.89 -0.95 17.31
CA ASP A 61 -9.24 -2.36 17.04
C ASP A 61 -9.19 -2.71 15.54
N PHE A 62 -8.94 -1.73 14.66
CA PHE A 62 -8.64 -1.91 13.25
C PHE A 62 -7.93 -0.69 12.66
N ILE A 63 -7.29 -0.87 11.51
CA ILE A 63 -6.50 0.16 10.82
C ILE A 63 -7.19 0.55 9.52
N ILE A 64 -7.24 1.84 9.20
CA ILE A 64 -7.62 2.37 7.89
C ILE A 64 -6.41 3.05 7.29
N ALA A 65 -5.88 2.53 6.19
CA ALA A 65 -4.88 3.20 5.38
C ALA A 65 -5.57 4.13 4.38
N LEU A 66 -5.33 5.43 4.46
CA LEU A 66 -5.84 6.41 3.51
C LEU A 66 -4.67 7.11 2.81
N GLY A 67 -4.30 6.66 1.63
CA GLY A 67 -3.15 7.20 0.93
C GLY A 67 -2.61 6.28 -0.16
N GLY A 68 -1.37 6.47 -0.56
CA GLY A 68 -0.64 5.62 -1.50
C GLY A 68 0.05 4.43 -0.84
N GLY A 69 0.90 3.74 -1.60
CA GLY A 69 1.64 2.54 -1.17
C GLY A 69 2.34 2.70 0.17
N SER A 70 3.08 3.79 0.39
CA SER A 70 3.75 4.06 1.67
C SER A 70 2.79 4.05 2.87
N CYS A 71 1.59 4.62 2.71
CA CYS A 71 0.57 4.60 3.78
C CYS A 71 0.02 3.19 4.00
N MET A 72 -0.19 2.43 2.93
CA MET A 72 -0.70 1.06 3.01
C MET A 72 0.31 0.12 3.63
N ASP A 73 1.56 0.19 3.21
CA ASP A 73 2.66 -0.63 3.75
C ASP A 73 2.91 -0.33 5.23
N ALA A 74 2.94 0.97 5.60
CA ALA A 74 3.02 1.37 7.00
C ALA A 74 1.82 0.87 7.81
N ALA A 75 0.60 0.99 7.28
CA ALA A 75 -0.61 0.55 7.96
C ALA A 75 -0.64 -0.97 8.20
N LYS A 76 -0.25 -1.77 7.21
CA LYS A 76 -0.09 -3.23 7.33
C LYS A 76 0.94 -3.59 8.41
N SER A 77 2.11 -2.94 8.37
CA SER A 77 3.19 -3.14 9.34
C SER A 77 2.78 -2.70 10.74
N ILE A 78 2.06 -1.59 10.87
CA ILE A 78 1.49 -1.10 12.13
C ILE A 78 0.46 -2.10 12.67
N ALA A 79 -0.42 -2.64 11.81
CA ALA A 79 -1.41 -3.63 12.20
C ALA A 79 -0.77 -4.88 12.83
N LEU A 80 0.39 -5.30 12.29
CA LEU A 80 1.17 -6.41 12.84
C LEU A 80 1.76 -6.05 14.21
N ILE A 81 2.50 -4.94 14.30
CA ILE A 81 3.24 -4.61 15.52
C ILE A 81 2.34 -4.04 16.62
N ALA A 82 1.11 -3.66 16.31
CA ALA A 82 0.12 -3.24 17.31
C ALA A 82 -0.26 -4.36 18.28
N VAL A 83 -0.19 -5.60 17.87
CA VAL A 83 -0.63 -6.79 18.64
C VAL A 83 0.50 -7.82 18.86
N ASN A 84 1.68 -7.54 18.37
CA ASN A 84 2.86 -8.38 18.54
C ASN A 84 3.99 -7.59 19.21
N ASP A 85 4.82 -8.27 20.01
CA ASP A 85 5.86 -7.66 20.83
C ASP A 85 7.18 -7.49 20.08
N GLY A 86 7.95 -6.48 20.46
CA GLY A 86 9.30 -6.22 19.97
C GLY A 86 9.36 -5.11 18.94
N ASP A 87 10.36 -5.17 18.09
CA ASP A 87 10.58 -4.26 16.97
C ASP A 87 9.98 -4.88 15.70
N TYR A 88 9.37 -4.09 14.81
CA TYR A 88 8.85 -4.60 13.53
C TYR A 88 9.96 -5.27 12.71
N TRP A 89 11.18 -4.75 12.76
CA TRP A 89 12.31 -5.31 12.02
C TRP A 89 12.69 -6.73 12.47
N ASP A 90 12.33 -7.13 13.70
CA ASP A 90 12.55 -8.50 14.19
C ASP A 90 11.77 -9.55 13.37
N TYR A 91 10.66 -9.15 12.71
CA TYR A 91 9.82 -10.04 11.89
C TYR A 91 10.34 -10.22 10.47
N ILE A 92 11.22 -9.33 9.99
CA ILE A 92 11.82 -9.40 8.66
C ILE A 92 12.72 -10.62 8.55
N PRO A 93 12.55 -11.49 7.54
CA PRO A 93 13.32 -12.74 7.43
C PRO A 93 14.66 -12.58 6.70
N SER A 94 15.00 -11.38 6.22
CA SER A 94 16.19 -11.09 5.41
C SER A 94 17.05 -9.99 6.03
N GLY A 95 18.27 -9.82 5.51
CA GLY A 95 19.19 -8.78 5.96
C GLY A 95 19.49 -8.87 7.45
N THR A 96 19.39 -7.74 8.15
CA THR A 96 19.58 -7.66 9.61
C THR A 96 18.33 -8.02 10.43
N GLY A 97 17.26 -8.45 9.79
CA GLY A 97 16.05 -8.95 10.44
C GLY A 97 16.30 -10.29 11.14
N LYS A 98 15.36 -10.70 11.99
CA LYS A 98 15.52 -11.94 12.82
C LYS A 98 14.58 -13.07 12.39
N GLY A 99 13.66 -12.82 11.44
CA GLY A 99 12.68 -13.81 11.00
C GLY A 99 11.75 -14.29 12.13
N LYS A 100 11.45 -13.43 13.10
CA LYS A 100 10.56 -13.75 14.22
C LYS A 100 9.19 -14.14 13.70
N SER A 101 8.63 -15.22 14.23
CA SER A 101 7.27 -15.66 13.86
C SER A 101 6.20 -14.70 14.40
N VAL A 102 5.17 -14.46 13.60
CA VAL A 102 3.98 -13.68 13.99
C VAL A 102 3.13 -14.54 14.90
N SER A 103 2.98 -14.15 16.17
CA SER A 103 2.27 -14.93 17.19
C SER A 103 0.78 -14.56 17.29
N ASN A 104 0.46 -13.27 17.12
CA ASN A 104 -0.89 -12.77 17.17
C ASN A 104 -1.30 -12.27 15.79
N ARG A 105 -2.54 -12.61 15.39
CA ARG A 105 -3.09 -12.12 14.12
C ARG A 105 -3.11 -10.59 14.10
N PRO A 106 -2.57 -9.93 13.06
CA PRO A 106 -2.61 -8.49 12.89
C PRO A 106 -4.04 -7.90 13.00
N LEU A 107 -4.13 -6.63 13.39
CA LEU A 107 -5.41 -5.92 13.36
C LEU A 107 -5.99 -5.92 11.93
N PRO A 108 -7.32 -5.99 11.77
CA PRO A 108 -7.95 -5.87 10.46
C PRO A 108 -7.57 -4.56 9.76
N ILE A 109 -7.36 -4.63 8.44
CA ILE A 109 -6.92 -3.50 7.64
C ILE A 109 -8.00 -3.15 6.61
N VAL A 110 -8.31 -1.87 6.48
CA VAL A 110 -9.08 -1.30 5.37
C VAL A 110 -8.14 -0.41 4.57
N ALA A 111 -7.98 -0.69 3.28
CA ALA A 111 -7.17 0.10 2.38
C ALA A 111 -8.06 1.04 1.54
N ILE A 112 -7.74 2.34 1.54
CA ILE A 112 -8.37 3.34 0.67
C ILE A 112 -7.24 3.98 -0.13
N THR A 113 -7.03 3.49 -1.35
CA THR A 113 -5.90 3.94 -2.16
C THR A 113 -6.19 5.26 -2.85
N THR A 114 -5.22 6.17 -2.86
CA THR A 114 -5.27 7.46 -3.55
C THR A 114 -4.27 7.55 -4.70
N THR A 115 -3.59 6.45 -5.01
CA THR A 115 -2.57 6.32 -6.07
C THR A 115 -2.74 5.01 -6.81
N ALA A 116 -2.14 4.89 -8.00
CA ALA A 116 -2.17 3.68 -8.81
C ALA A 116 -0.74 3.34 -9.28
N GLY A 117 -0.04 2.55 -8.49
CA GLY A 117 1.36 2.14 -8.74
C GLY A 117 1.69 0.83 -8.05
N THR A 118 1.70 0.83 -6.73
CA THR A 118 2.19 -0.29 -5.92
C THR A 118 1.27 -1.51 -5.88
N GLY A 119 -0.03 -1.36 -6.16
CA GLY A 119 -0.99 -2.46 -6.00
C GLY A 119 -1.19 -2.94 -4.55
N SER A 120 -0.63 -2.22 -3.56
CA SER A 120 -0.62 -2.65 -2.14
C SER A 120 -2.01 -2.81 -1.52
N GLU A 121 -3.06 -2.26 -2.14
CA GLU A 121 -4.45 -2.53 -1.76
C GLU A 121 -4.89 -3.97 -2.07
N ALA A 122 -4.16 -4.69 -2.92
CA ALA A 122 -4.53 -6.01 -3.42
C ALA A 122 -3.56 -7.13 -3.02
N ASP A 123 -2.55 -6.83 -2.21
CA ASP A 123 -1.55 -7.79 -1.76
C ASP A 123 -1.35 -7.80 -0.24
N ALA A 124 -0.52 -8.73 0.24
CA ALA A 124 -0.13 -8.88 1.65
C ALA A 124 1.30 -8.42 1.92
N GLY A 125 1.92 -7.76 0.95
CA GLY A 125 3.29 -7.26 1.03
C GLY A 125 3.38 -5.90 1.72
N THR A 126 4.55 -5.62 2.26
CA THR A 126 4.95 -4.31 2.78
C THR A 126 6.41 -4.07 2.43
N VAL A 127 6.79 -2.84 2.15
CA VAL A 127 8.18 -2.45 1.95
C VAL A 127 8.53 -1.35 2.97
N ILE A 128 9.43 -1.65 3.88
CA ILE A 128 9.83 -0.76 4.97
C ILE A 128 11.34 -0.56 4.94
N THR A 129 11.77 0.65 5.28
CA THR A 129 13.18 1.03 5.36
C THR A 129 13.65 1.02 6.82
N ASN A 130 14.75 0.32 7.09
CA ASN A 130 15.47 0.45 8.35
C ASN A 130 16.51 1.56 8.24
N GLU A 131 16.23 2.69 8.84
CA GLU A 131 17.08 3.87 8.80
C GLU A 131 18.44 3.68 9.51
N LYS A 132 18.56 2.68 10.37
CA LYS A 132 19.80 2.40 11.09
C LYS A 132 20.79 1.56 10.29
N THR A 133 20.27 0.67 9.46
CA THR A 133 21.09 -0.26 8.66
C THR A 133 21.07 0.09 7.17
N HIS A 134 20.26 1.10 6.78
CA HIS A 134 20.04 1.52 5.40
C HIS A 134 19.53 0.40 4.49
N GLU A 135 18.76 -0.52 5.07
CA GLU A 135 18.12 -1.60 4.34
C GLU A 135 16.67 -1.23 4.00
N LYS A 136 16.27 -1.38 2.74
CA LYS A 136 14.87 -1.31 2.27
C LYS A 136 14.47 -2.71 1.82
N THR A 137 13.49 -3.33 2.47
CA THR A 137 13.13 -4.71 2.18
C THR A 137 11.64 -4.97 2.29
N GLY A 138 11.20 -5.98 1.53
CA GLY A 138 9.83 -6.47 1.56
C GLY A 138 9.61 -7.52 2.63
N PHE A 139 8.41 -7.51 3.19
CA PHE A 139 7.88 -8.56 4.07
C PHE A 139 6.48 -8.93 3.62
N VAL A 140 6.18 -10.23 3.58
CA VAL A 140 4.86 -10.75 3.18
C VAL A 140 4.34 -11.66 4.28
N HIS A 141 3.12 -11.42 4.71
CA HIS A 141 2.42 -12.31 5.64
C HIS A 141 0.93 -12.41 5.26
N PRO A 142 0.33 -13.62 5.18
CA PRO A 142 -1.05 -13.78 4.69
C PRO A 142 -2.09 -12.94 5.42
N ASP A 143 -1.93 -12.73 6.73
CA ASP A 143 -2.86 -11.92 7.53
C ASP A 143 -2.72 -10.40 7.31
N LEU A 144 -1.79 -9.94 6.45
CA LEU A 144 -1.63 -8.54 6.06
C LEU A 144 -2.45 -8.16 4.82
N PHE A 145 -3.15 -9.11 4.19
CA PHE A 145 -4.15 -8.73 3.19
C PHE A 145 -5.18 -7.79 3.80
N PRO A 146 -5.50 -6.66 3.14
CA PRO A 146 -6.62 -5.84 3.56
C PRO A 146 -7.92 -6.66 3.59
N ALA A 147 -8.67 -6.53 4.68
CA ALA A 147 -10.00 -7.14 4.80
C ALA A 147 -11.02 -6.47 3.85
N LEU A 148 -10.75 -5.22 3.48
CA LEU A 148 -11.53 -4.43 2.53
C LEU A 148 -10.60 -3.46 1.83
N SER A 149 -10.70 -3.36 0.50
CA SER A 149 -10.00 -2.35 -0.30
C SER A 149 -11.00 -1.50 -1.08
N ILE A 150 -10.85 -0.18 -0.98
CA ILE A 150 -11.64 0.82 -1.70
C ILE A 150 -10.72 1.45 -2.75
N VAL A 151 -11.04 1.20 -4.00
CA VAL A 151 -10.33 1.74 -5.17
C VAL A 151 -11.28 2.69 -5.89
N ASP A 152 -11.27 3.95 -5.47
CA ASP A 152 -12.09 5.01 -6.06
C ASP A 152 -11.20 5.88 -6.96
N PRO A 153 -11.33 5.80 -8.30
CA PRO A 153 -10.51 6.58 -9.22
C PRO A 153 -10.63 8.09 -9.04
N GLU A 154 -11.73 8.58 -8.47
CA GLU A 154 -11.91 10.01 -8.17
C GLU A 154 -10.85 10.52 -7.17
N LEU A 155 -10.39 9.67 -6.24
CA LEU A 155 -9.34 10.03 -5.30
C LEU A 155 -7.96 10.19 -5.97
N MET A 156 -7.82 9.77 -7.22
CA MET A 156 -6.58 9.84 -7.99
C MET A 156 -6.53 11.02 -8.97
N LEU A 157 -7.62 11.77 -9.14
CA LEU A 157 -7.71 12.89 -10.09
C LEU A 157 -6.73 14.04 -9.76
N THR A 158 -6.33 14.15 -8.49
CA THR A 158 -5.42 15.20 -8.02
C THR A 158 -3.94 14.80 -8.08
N VAL A 159 -3.62 13.58 -8.51
CA VAL A 159 -2.23 13.12 -8.64
C VAL A 159 -1.57 13.86 -9.82
N PRO A 160 -0.43 14.57 -9.59
CA PRO A 160 0.25 15.30 -10.64
C PRO A 160 0.73 14.40 -11.79
N PRO A 161 0.86 14.92 -13.04
CA PRO A 161 1.22 14.13 -14.21
C PRO A 161 2.50 13.30 -14.05
N LEU A 162 3.56 13.88 -13.49
CA LEU A 162 4.83 13.20 -13.28
C LEU A 162 4.68 12.00 -12.32
N PHE A 163 3.98 12.18 -11.22
CA PHE A 163 3.71 11.09 -10.28
C PHE A 163 2.76 10.04 -10.88
N THR A 164 1.80 10.47 -11.70
CA THR A 164 0.94 9.55 -12.46
C THR A 164 1.78 8.66 -13.38
N ALA A 165 2.77 9.23 -14.07
CA ALA A 165 3.67 8.47 -14.92
C ALA A 165 4.49 7.46 -14.10
N PHE A 166 5.17 7.90 -13.04
CA PHE A 166 5.99 7.01 -12.21
C PHE A 166 5.18 5.85 -11.64
N GLN A 167 4.03 6.14 -11.06
CA GLN A 167 3.15 5.12 -10.50
C GLN A 167 2.62 4.15 -11.55
N GLY A 168 2.20 4.67 -12.72
CA GLY A 168 1.73 3.80 -13.79
C GLY A 168 2.82 2.90 -14.36
N PHE A 169 4.06 3.37 -14.44
CA PHE A 169 5.19 2.52 -14.82
C PHE A 169 5.51 1.48 -13.75
N ASP A 170 5.44 1.82 -12.46
CA ASP A 170 5.59 0.89 -11.35
C ASP A 170 4.58 -0.28 -11.48
N ALA A 171 3.29 0.02 -11.63
CA ALA A 171 2.26 -0.99 -11.87
C ALA A 171 2.49 -1.81 -13.14
N LEU A 172 2.99 -1.17 -14.21
CA LEU A 172 3.33 -1.86 -15.45
C LEU A 172 4.47 -2.87 -15.24
N PHE A 173 5.53 -2.46 -14.55
CA PHE A 173 6.66 -3.34 -14.27
C PHE A 173 6.29 -4.47 -13.32
N HIS A 174 5.49 -4.24 -12.27
CA HIS A 174 4.93 -5.32 -11.46
C HIS A 174 4.27 -6.40 -12.33
N SER A 175 3.49 -5.97 -13.33
CA SER A 175 2.79 -6.90 -14.22
C SER A 175 3.72 -7.60 -15.21
N VAL A 176 4.66 -6.86 -15.81
CA VAL A 176 5.63 -7.41 -16.78
C VAL A 176 6.59 -8.38 -16.09
N GLU A 177 7.18 -7.97 -14.98
CA GLU A 177 8.10 -8.80 -14.22
C GLU A 177 7.41 -10.05 -13.67
N GLY A 178 6.21 -9.88 -13.11
CA GLY A 178 5.40 -11.00 -12.67
C GLY A 178 5.12 -11.98 -13.79
N TYR A 179 4.78 -11.50 -15.01
CA TYR A 179 4.50 -12.36 -16.18
C TYR A 179 5.72 -13.16 -16.63
N VAL A 180 6.92 -12.57 -16.62
CA VAL A 180 8.14 -13.25 -17.07
C VAL A 180 8.86 -14.02 -15.96
N SER A 181 8.38 -13.92 -14.72
CA SER A 181 8.98 -14.64 -13.59
C SER A 181 8.73 -16.15 -13.69
N ASN A 182 9.55 -16.93 -13.02
CA ASN A 182 9.39 -18.40 -12.96
C ASN A 182 8.38 -18.86 -11.90
N GLY A 183 7.75 -17.93 -11.17
CA GLY A 183 6.74 -18.21 -10.14
C GLY A 183 5.30 -18.11 -10.62
N THR A 184 5.07 -17.85 -11.93
CA THR A 184 3.75 -17.61 -12.49
C THR A 184 2.90 -18.88 -12.69
N ASN A 185 1.61 -18.66 -12.91
CA ASN A 185 0.65 -19.66 -13.37
C ASN A 185 -0.36 -19.00 -14.32
N LEU A 186 -1.20 -19.81 -14.96
CA LEU A 186 -2.17 -19.31 -15.94
C LEU A 186 -3.09 -18.21 -15.39
N MET A 187 -3.40 -18.22 -14.09
CA MET A 187 -4.25 -17.21 -13.49
C MET A 187 -3.49 -15.89 -13.33
N SER A 188 -2.25 -15.92 -12.81
CA SER A 188 -1.43 -14.70 -12.69
C SER A 188 -1.09 -14.13 -14.06
N ASP A 189 -0.84 -14.97 -15.07
CA ASP A 189 -0.58 -14.54 -16.45
C ASP A 189 -1.78 -13.79 -17.04
N MET A 190 -3.00 -14.27 -16.80
CA MET A 190 -4.22 -13.61 -17.24
C MET A 190 -4.36 -12.21 -16.60
N TYR A 191 -4.10 -12.07 -15.30
CA TYR A 191 -4.11 -10.78 -14.60
C TYR A 191 -3.01 -9.85 -15.12
N ALA A 192 -1.79 -10.36 -15.33
CA ALA A 192 -0.67 -9.60 -15.84
C ALA A 192 -0.93 -9.03 -17.23
N LEU A 193 -1.41 -9.85 -18.16
CA LEU A 193 -1.71 -9.41 -19.52
C LEU A 193 -2.83 -8.38 -19.57
N GLU A 194 -3.88 -8.53 -18.75
CA GLU A 194 -4.95 -7.54 -18.69
C GLU A 194 -4.48 -6.24 -18.02
N ALA A 195 -3.65 -6.32 -16.98
CA ALA A 195 -3.04 -5.14 -16.35
C ALA A 195 -2.17 -4.37 -17.35
N ILE A 196 -1.27 -5.07 -18.06
CA ILE A 196 -0.40 -4.47 -19.09
C ILE A 196 -1.23 -3.77 -20.16
N LYS A 197 -2.29 -4.40 -20.65
CA LYS A 197 -3.19 -3.85 -21.67
C LYS A 197 -3.88 -2.57 -21.19
N HIS A 198 -4.41 -2.57 -19.97
CA HIS A 198 -5.07 -1.40 -19.40
C HIS A 198 -4.09 -0.26 -19.15
N ILE A 199 -2.96 -0.53 -18.50
CA ILE A 199 -1.98 0.49 -18.15
C ILE A 199 -1.36 1.08 -19.43
N SER A 200 -0.85 0.26 -20.35
CA SER A 200 -0.20 0.73 -21.57
C SER A 200 -1.11 1.61 -22.44
N ARG A 201 -2.40 1.29 -22.48
CA ARG A 201 -3.38 2.05 -23.28
C ARG A 201 -3.80 3.36 -22.63
N TYR A 202 -3.99 3.39 -21.31
CA TYR A 202 -4.65 4.50 -20.64
C TYR A 202 -3.70 5.38 -19.83
N LEU A 203 -2.52 4.91 -19.45
CA LEU A 203 -1.52 5.71 -18.74
C LEU A 203 -1.13 6.99 -19.50
N PRO A 204 -0.81 6.95 -20.82
CA PRO A 204 -0.48 8.17 -21.55
C PRO A 204 -1.61 9.22 -21.50
N ARG A 205 -2.86 8.79 -21.49
CA ARG A 205 -4.02 9.67 -21.38
C ARG A 205 -4.15 10.27 -19.98
N ALA A 206 -4.01 9.45 -18.93
CA ALA A 206 -4.06 9.90 -17.53
C ALA A 206 -2.90 10.87 -17.19
N VAL A 207 -1.75 10.73 -17.86
CA VAL A 207 -0.61 11.66 -17.74
C VAL A 207 -0.90 12.97 -18.47
N ALA A 208 -1.46 12.91 -19.69
CA ALA A 208 -1.78 14.08 -20.51
C ALA A 208 -2.94 14.90 -19.90
N ASP A 209 -3.94 14.23 -19.36
CA ASP A 209 -5.10 14.84 -18.70
C ASP A 209 -5.41 14.09 -17.40
N GLY A 210 -4.97 14.65 -16.28
CA GLY A 210 -5.21 14.08 -14.95
C GLY A 210 -6.68 14.02 -14.55
N SER A 211 -7.57 14.77 -15.22
CA SER A 211 -9.01 14.80 -14.99
C SER A 211 -9.78 13.76 -15.82
N ASP A 212 -9.12 13.04 -16.73
CA ASP A 212 -9.74 11.94 -17.49
C ASP A 212 -10.09 10.76 -16.56
N LEU A 213 -11.28 10.82 -15.96
CA LEU A 213 -11.76 9.79 -15.03
C LEU A 213 -11.76 8.39 -15.65
N LYS A 214 -12.06 8.29 -16.96
CA LYS A 214 -12.02 7.01 -17.66
C LYS A 214 -10.59 6.45 -17.70
N ALA A 215 -9.61 7.27 -18.02
CA ALA A 215 -8.21 6.86 -18.01
C ALA A 215 -7.76 6.47 -16.59
N ARG A 216 -8.10 7.29 -15.57
CA ARG A 216 -7.83 6.97 -14.16
C ARG A 216 -8.44 5.64 -13.74
N THR A 217 -9.69 5.37 -14.11
CA THR A 217 -10.37 4.10 -13.81
C THR A 217 -9.61 2.91 -14.37
N HIS A 218 -9.18 2.98 -15.63
CA HIS A 218 -8.45 1.88 -16.25
C HIS A 218 -7.03 1.70 -15.67
N VAL A 219 -6.34 2.78 -15.33
CA VAL A 219 -5.03 2.70 -14.69
C VAL A 219 -5.15 2.14 -13.28
N ALA A 220 -6.14 2.59 -12.49
CA ALA A 220 -6.42 2.06 -11.16
C ALA A 220 -6.77 0.56 -11.21
N PHE A 221 -7.61 0.14 -12.15
CA PHE A 221 -7.93 -1.28 -12.36
C PHE A 221 -6.69 -2.11 -12.70
N GLY A 222 -5.87 -1.62 -13.65
CA GLY A 222 -4.60 -2.28 -14.00
C GLY A 222 -3.65 -2.39 -12.80
N ASN A 223 -3.57 -1.35 -11.98
CA ASN A 223 -2.79 -1.36 -10.73
C ASN A 223 -3.28 -2.42 -9.74
N THR A 224 -4.58 -2.53 -9.51
CA THR A 224 -5.13 -3.56 -8.61
C THR A 224 -4.82 -4.97 -9.13
N LEU A 225 -4.92 -5.18 -10.46
CA LEU A 225 -4.52 -6.45 -11.06
C LEU A 225 -3.03 -6.74 -10.88
N SER A 226 -2.15 -5.72 -10.97
CA SER A 226 -0.72 -5.88 -10.73
C SER A 226 -0.42 -6.33 -9.29
N GLY A 227 -1.17 -5.85 -8.31
CA GLY A 227 -1.10 -6.34 -6.93
C GLY A 227 -1.42 -7.83 -6.82
N TYR A 228 -2.44 -8.32 -7.52
CA TYR A 228 -2.73 -9.77 -7.57
C TYR A 228 -1.62 -10.56 -8.27
N VAL A 229 -0.99 -10.01 -9.30
CA VAL A 229 0.16 -10.66 -9.96
C VAL A 229 1.30 -10.86 -8.97
N MET A 230 1.61 -9.85 -8.14
CA MET A 230 2.66 -9.94 -7.13
C MET A 230 2.39 -10.97 -6.03
N CYS A 231 1.13 -11.35 -5.78
CA CYS A 231 0.82 -12.41 -4.82
C CYS A 231 1.32 -13.79 -5.26
N VAL A 232 1.54 -14.00 -6.56
CA VAL A 232 1.94 -15.27 -7.16
C VAL A 232 3.30 -15.16 -7.84
N GLY A 233 3.45 -14.17 -8.73
CA GLY A 233 4.69 -13.83 -9.39
C GLY A 233 5.68 -13.15 -8.43
N ARG A 234 6.88 -12.95 -8.91
CA ARG A 234 7.94 -12.25 -8.16
C ARG A 234 8.43 -11.10 -9.01
N CYS A 235 8.75 -9.98 -8.36
CA CYS A 235 9.56 -8.97 -9.01
C CYS A 235 10.93 -9.53 -9.38
N THR A 236 11.54 -8.98 -10.42
CA THR A 236 12.80 -9.46 -11.00
C THR A 236 13.89 -8.36 -10.91
N SER A 237 14.62 -8.13 -12.01
CA SER A 237 15.79 -7.22 -12.00
C SER A 237 15.44 -5.76 -11.79
N GLU A 238 14.34 -5.30 -12.34
CA GLU A 238 13.96 -3.88 -12.32
C GLU A 238 13.70 -3.40 -10.89
N HIS A 239 12.80 -4.09 -10.17
CA HIS A 239 12.54 -3.77 -8.76
C HIS A 239 13.73 -4.03 -7.85
N SER A 240 14.56 -5.05 -8.16
CA SER A 240 15.78 -5.30 -7.40
C SER A 240 16.79 -4.17 -7.53
N LEU A 241 16.88 -3.55 -8.72
CA LEU A 241 17.75 -2.40 -8.98
C LEU A 241 17.17 -1.10 -8.38
N GLU A 242 15.85 -0.95 -8.39
CA GLU A 242 15.18 0.22 -7.80
C GLU A 242 15.33 0.25 -6.27
N HIS A 243 15.36 -0.90 -5.62
CA HIS A 243 15.50 -1.02 -4.16
C HIS A 243 16.97 -0.96 -3.68
N ALA A 244 17.96 -1.05 -4.57
CA ALA A 244 19.37 -1.01 -4.22
C ALA A 244 19.87 0.41 -4.01
#